data_7dc70b535fe121c06dcc27d4198659c0
#
_entry.id   7dc70b535fe121c06dcc27d4198659c0
#
_cell.length_a   1.000
_cell.length_b   1.000
_cell.length_c   1.000
_cell.angle_alpha   90.00
_cell.angle_beta   90.00
_cell.angle_gamma   90.00
#
_symmetry.space_group_name_H-M   'P 1'
#
loop_
_entity.id
_entity.type
_entity.pdbx_description
1 polymer ?
#
loop_
_entity_poly.entity_id
_entity_poly.type
_entity_poly.pdbx_seq_one_letter_code
_entity_poly.pdbx_strand_id
1 'polypeptide(L)'
;MIVYLKERVTCLLEDHTRKSSSLVMMICVLLIMLIIVPLGLPADRTLAAVTVHPLATKAAEKAFKEGGNAVDAAVASALTLGVVDGFNSGIGGGCFMLIRKSDGEFIAIDGRETAPSKASRDMYLRDGIAKSELSQTGALAIGIPGALAAYNLAINKYGNLDFAKLLRQAAMIADEGFLLDDSYLIRLKKVVNKLRLFPASSRIFLDSNGSPWPKGYRLKQSDLAKSYRNIANHSVDWFYKGPFALKTEHWMVLNGGLIVHEDFISYEAKRRKPVRTTYRDHEIIGFPPPSSGGVHVAQILNILENFDLFSMAPDSSEFVHIVTEAMRLAFVDRSYWLGDADFVSVPRGLASKKYARMLAKKINLSKVASINVHSIPEDADSDLFGKHTTHFSTADSDGWWVACTATINTTFGSGVVIPGTGIVMNNEMDDFSAQPGVPNVFGLVGAEANAIVSGKRPLSSMSPTIVLKDGVPIFTIGAAGGPTIISQAVLAIINIIDHKMKPSKALDQARFHHQWKPNQLLLEKKVGQECIDSLVKIGHKVKLIDSIGAAQALGQNNIGAFVGSADPRGRGVFSVFD
;
A
#
# COMPACT_ATOMS: atom_id res chain seq x y z
N MET A 1 22.22 -48.25 9.69
CA MET A 1 21.90 -48.00 11.14
C MET A 1 20.52 -48.50 11.50
N ILE A 2 19.48 -48.28 10.70
CA ILE A 2 18.09 -48.74 10.94
C ILE A 2 17.96 -50.27 10.86
N VAL A 3 18.67 -50.92 9.93
CA VAL A 3 18.66 -52.40 9.78
C VAL A 3 19.33 -53.10 10.98
N TYR A 4 20.40 -52.51 11.53
CA TYR A 4 21.15 -53.10 12.66
C TYR A 4 20.39 -52.99 14.01
N LEU A 5 19.50 -52.04 14.14
CA LEU A 5 18.62 -51.89 15.32
C LEU A 5 17.43 -52.83 15.28
N LYS A 6 16.92 -53.21 14.09
CA LYS A 6 15.81 -54.13 13.92
C LYS A 6 16.17 -55.55 14.33
N GLU A 7 17.36 -56.03 14.00
CA GLU A 7 17.85 -57.37 14.39
C GLU A 7 18.13 -57.49 15.89
N ARG A 8 18.61 -56.46 16.58
CA ARG A 8 18.81 -56.50 18.04
C ARG A 8 17.52 -56.44 18.86
N VAL A 9 16.49 -55.78 18.36
CA VAL A 9 15.18 -55.74 19.04
C VAL A 9 14.44 -57.07 18.92
N THR A 10 14.57 -57.78 17.81
CA THR A 10 13.98 -59.10 17.64
C THR A 10 14.64 -60.15 18.54
N CYS A 11 15.95 -60.06 18.73
CA CYS A 11 16.71 -60.97 19.62
C CYS A 11 16.39 -60.77 21.12
N LEU A 12 16.00 -59.56 21.54
CA LEU A 12 15.63 -59.25 22.94
C LEU A 12 14.19 -59.67 23.30
N LEU A 13 13.35 -59.91 22.30
CA LEU A 13 11.95 -60.33 22.47
C LEU A 13 11.76 -61.86 22.56
N GLU A 14 12.76 -62.66 22.18
CA GLU A 14 12.70 -64.15 22.23
C GLU A 14 13.14 -64.79 23.53
N ASP A 15 13.84 -64.04 24.45
CA ASP A 15 14.51 -64.67 25.61
C ASP A 15 13.86 -64.43 27.00
N HIS A 16 12.62 -63.90 27.08
CA HIS A 16 11.94 -63.71 28.37
C HIS A 16 10.48 -64.21 28.37
N THR A 17 10.31 -65.47 28.73
CA THR A 17 9.02 -66.08 29.06
C THR A 17 8.48 -65.61 30.42
N ARG A 18 7.27 -65.04 30.41
CA ARG A 18 6.25 -64.94 31.46
C ARG A 18 6.66 -64.34 32.82
N LYS A 19 6.59 -63.04 32.99
CA LYS A 19 5.96 -62.28 34.09
C LYS A 19 6.35 -60.80 34.19
N SER A 20 6.79 -60.16 33.14
CA SER A 20 6.99 -58.67 33.19
C SER A 20 6.61 -57.96 31.88
N SER A 21 5.71 -58.52 31.10
CA SER A 21 5.47 -58.11 29.73
C SER A 21 4.78 -56.75 29.57
N SER A 22 4.04 -56.25 30.57
CA SER A 22 3.32 -54.99 30.41
C SER A 22 4.23 -53.74 30.61
N LEU A 23 5.19 -53.80 31.56
CA LEU A 23 6.06 -52.63 31.84
C LEU A 23 7.15 -52.48 30.76
N VAL A 24 7.72 -53.55 30.31
CA VAL A 24 8.75 -53.55 29.24
C VAL A 24 8.11 -53.14 27.91
N MET A 25 6.90 -53.62 27.60
CA MET A 25 6.15 -53.23 26.39
C MET A 25 5.74 -51.74 26.46
N MET A 26 5.35 -51.22 27.62
CA MET A 26 5.02 -49.82 27.80
C MET A 26 6.26 -48.93 27.70
N ILE A 27 7.42 -49.33 28.23
CA ILE A 27 8.69 -48.65 28.08
C ILE A 27 9.19 -48.69 26.64
N CYS A 28 9.04 -49.83 25.92
CA CYS A 28 9.38 -49.91 24.51
C CYS A 28 8.45 -49.07 23.63
N VAL A 29 7.16 -49.00 23.92
CA VAL A 29 6.20 -48.14 23.21
C VAL A 29 6.48 -46.65 23.50
N LEU A 30 6.83 -46.28 24.73
CA LEU A 30 7.28 -44.92 25.10
C LEU A 30 8.62 -44.55 24.45
N LEU A 31 9.57 -45.49 24.36
CA LEU A 31 10.83 -45.26 23.64
C LEU A 31 10.65 -45.20 22.12
N ILE A 32 9.72 -45.96 21.56
CA ILE A 32 9.36 -45.87 20.15
C ILE A 32 8.59 -44.58 19.86
N MET A 33 7.72 -44.10 20.75
CA MET A 33 7.07 -42.78 20.62
C MET A 33 8.05 -41.62 20.79
N LEU A 34 9.11 -41.77 21.59
CA LEU A 34 10.19 -40.78 21.72
C LEU A 34 11.17 -40.76 20.53
N ILE A 35 11.23 -41.86 19.74
CA ILE A 35 12.05 -41.97 18.52
C ILE A 35 11.28 -41.54 17.28
N ILE A 36 9.95 -41.49 17.34
CA ILE A 36 9.04 -40.99 16.29
C ILE A 36 8.62 -39.52 16.60
N VAL A 37 9.39 -38.77 17.40
CA VAL A 37 9.39 -37.34 17.18
C VAL A 37 10.08 -37.16 15.82
N PRO A 38 9.41 -36.73 14.77
CA PRO A 38 10.11 -36.39 13.57
C PRO A 38 11.10 -35.29 14.04
N LEU A 39 12.39 -35.55 13.97
CA LEU A 39 13.36 -34.50 13.73
C LEU A 39 12.86 -33.85 12.45
N GLY A 40 11.97 -32.88 12.59
CA GLY A 40 11.56 -32.03 11.51
C GLY A 40 12.85 -31.44 10.97
N LEU A 41 13.31 -31.97 9.86
CA LEU A 41 14.16 -31.15 8.99
C LEU A 41 13.46 -29.80 8.97
N PRO A 42 14.13 -28.68 9.22
CA PRO A 42 13.50 -27.39 9.09
C PRO A 42 12.83 -27.41 7.71
N ALA A 43 11.50 -27.32 7.69
CA ALA A 43 10.78 -27.23 6.44
C ALA A 43 11.45 -26.09 5.69
N ASP A 44 11.89 -26.34 4.45
CA ASP A 44 12.55 -25.32 3.65
C ASP A 44 11.69 -24.06 3.72
N ARG A 45 12.26 -22.98 4.24
CA ARG A 45 11.53 -21.76 4.57
C ARG A 45 11.15 -21.06 3.28
N THR A 46 9.92 -21.27 2.82
CA THR A 46 9.43 -20.65 1.60
C THR A 46 9.09 -19.19 1.87
N LEU A 47 9.60 -18.30 1.03
CA LEU A 47 9.56 -16.86 1.17
C LEU A 47 9.05 -16.24 -0.13
N ALA A 48 8.28 -15.16 -0.06
CA ALA A 48 7.73 -14.55 -1.26
C ALA A 48 7.70 -13.02 -1.19
N ALA A 49 7.93 -12.38 -2.33
CA ALA A 49 7.80 -10.95 -2.50
C ALA A 49 7.22 -10.59 -3.86
N VAL A 50 6.40 -9.55 -3.88
CA VAL A 50 5.95 -8.88 -5.10
C VAL A 50 6.19 -7.39 -4.96
N THR A 51 6.90 -6.79 -5.89
CA THR A 51 7.21 -5.36 -5.89
C THR A 51 7.07 -4.75 -7.29
N VAL A 52 7.08 -3.43 -7.38
CA VAL A 52 6.99 -2.70 -8.65
C VAL A 52 8.32 -2.62 -9.42
N HIS A 53 9.43 -3.13 -8.85
CA HIS A 53 10.74 -3.08 -9.51
C HIS A 53 11.61 -4.29 -9.17
N PRO A 54 12.30 -4.93 -10.16
CA PRO A 54 13.11 -6.14 -9.92
C PRO A 54 14.19 -5.99 -8.84
N LEU A 55 14.84 -4.82 -8.74
CA LEU A 55 15.85 -4.58 -7.72
C LEU A 55 15.26 -4.56 -6.29
N ALA A 56 14.02 -4.12 -6.14
CA ALA A 56 13.33 -4.16 -4.85
C ALA A 56 12.96 -5.60 -4.47
N THR A 57 12.55 -6.45 -5.43
CA THR A 57 12.32 -7.88 -5.20
C THR A 57 13.63 -8.59 -4.81
N LYS A 58 14.76 -8.25 -5.44
CA LYS A 58 16.09 -8.75 -5.05
C LYS A 58 16.52 -8.28 -3.66
N ALA A 59 16.14 -7.07 -3.25
CA ALA A 59 16.42 -6.58 -1.90
C ALA A 59 15.62 -7.36 -0.86
N ALA A 60 14.35 -7.71 -1.14
CA ALA A 60 13.56 -8.62 -0.31
C ALA A 60 14.21 -10.00 -0.18
N GLU A 61 14.61 -10.61 -1.30
CA GLU A 61 15.33 -11.89 -1.34
C GLU A 61 16.57 -11.85 -0.45
N LYS A 62 17.37 -10.79 -0.59
CA LYS A 62 18.59 -10.63 0.21
C LYS A 62 18.27 -10.52 1.71
N ALA A 63 17.26 -9.75 2.09
CA ALA A 63 16.83 -9.65 3.49
C ALA A 63 16.42 -11.02 4.05
N PHE A 64 15.67 -11.82 3.28
CA PHE A 64 15.32 -13.17 3.66
C PHE A 64 16.54 -14.08 3.82
N LYS A 65 17.45 -14.10 2.84
CA LYS A 65 18.70 -14.91 2.89
C LYS A 65 19.59 -14.54 4.09
N GLU A 66 19.47 -13.34 4.59
CA GLU A 66 20.23 -12.85 5.75
C GLU A 66 19.50 -13.10 7.08
N GLY A 67 18.43 -13.90 7.10
CA GLY A 67 17.68 -14.30 8.29
C GLY A 67 16.53 -13.37 8.67
N GLY A 68 16.19 -12.41 7.80
CA GLY A 68 15.02 -11.54 7.96
C GLY A 68 13.70 -12.28 7.83
N ASN A 69 12.63 -11.69 8.31
CA ASN A 69 11.25 -12.12 8.09
C ASN A 69 10.57 -11.25 7.01
N ALA A 70 9.25 -11.43 6.81
CA ALA A 70 8.52 -10.65 5.82
C ALA A 70 8.55 -9.13 6.08
N VAL A 71 8.71 -8.67 7.34
CA VAL A 71 8.82 -7.25 7.66
C VAL A 71 10.16 -6.67 7.21
N ASP A 72 11.26 -7.40 7.43
CA ASP A 72 12.60 -7.00 6.95
C ASP A 72 12.64 -6.91 5.43
N ALA A 73 12.07 -7.90 4.76
CA ALA A 73 11.96 -7.93 3.30
C ALA A 73 11.12 -6.78 2.74
N ALA A 74 10.03 -6.44 3.42
CA ALA A 74 9.18 -5.30 3.06
C ALA A 74 9.96 -3.97 3.19
N VAL A 75 10.66 -3.75 4.30
CA VAL A 75 11.44 -2.52 4.51
C VAL A 75 12.64 -2.44 3.55
N ALA A 76 13.34 -3.55 3.29
CA ALA A 76 14.41 -3.60 2.29
C ALA A 76 13.89 -3.21 0.90
N SER A 77 12.71 -3.73 0.53
CA SER A 77 12.02 -3.34 -0.71
C SER A 77 11.68 -1.85 -0.75
N ALA A 78 11.11 -1.32 0.33
CA ALA A 78 10.71 0.08 0.43
C ALA A 78 11.88 1.05 0.28
N LEU A 79 12.99 0.81 0.99
CA LEU A 79 14.21 1.61 0.90
C LEU A 79 14.81 1.56 -0.52
N THR A 80 14.79 0.38 -1.14
CA THR A 80 15.26 0.20 -2.52
C THR A 80 14.34 0.90 -3.52
N LEU A 81 13.02 0.86 -3.34
CA LEU A 81 12.06 1.60 -4.18
C LEU A 81 12.27 3.11 -4.08
N GLY A 82 12.63 3.64 -2.92
CA GLY A 82 13.03 5.04 -2.77
C GLY A 82 14.23 5.45 -3.64
N VAL A 83 15.04 4.46 -4.08
CA VAL A 83 16.14 4.68 -5.04
C VAL A 83 15.67 4.50 -6.48
N VAL A 84 15.08 3.34 -6.81
CA VAL A 84 14.84 2.92 -8.21
C VAL A 84 13.46 3.32 -8.75
N ASP A 85 12.55 3.68 -7.87
CA ASP A 85 11.20 4.16 -8.14
C ASP A 85 10.92 5.49 -7.41
N GLY A 86 11.98 6.26 -7.16
CA GLY A 86 12.01 7.50 -6.38
C GLY A 86 11.12 8.63 -6.92
N PHE A 87 10.48 8.42 -8.08
CA PHE A 87 9.43 9.29 -8.59
C PHE A 87 8.02 8.97 -8.02
N ASN A 88 7.85 7.82 -7.37
CA ASN A 88 6.59 7.42 -6.73
C ASN A 88 6.69 7.36 -5.20
N SER A 89 7.85 7.01 -4.64
CA SER A 89 8.02 6.79 -3.19
C SER A 89 9.43 7.10 -2.71
N GLY A 90 9.64 7.17 -1.39
CA GLY A 90 10.94 7.40 -0.78
C GLY A 90 10.80 7.93 0.64
N ILE A 91 11.94 8.12 1.34
CA ILE A 91 11.96 8.57 2.73
C ILE A 91 11.55 10.04 2.91
N GLY A 92 11.44 10.81 1.83
CA GLY A 92 10.87 12.17 1.82
C GLY A 92 9.34 12.19 1.70
N GLY A 93 8.69 11.04 1.80
CA GLY A 93 7.24 10.86 1.73
C GLY A 93 6.67 10.08 2.89
N GLY A 94 5.53 9.44 2.67
CA GLY A 94 4.83 8.63 3.65
C GLY A 94 4.68 7.17 3.27
N CYS A 95 4.22 6.40 4.23
CA CYS A 95 3.85 5.01 4.01
C CYS A 95 2.78 4.53 4.97
N PHE A 96 2.13 3.42 4.63
CA PHE A 96 1.26 2.66 5.51
C PHE A 96 1.52 1.16 5.35
N MET A 97 1.68 0.46 6.45
CA MET A 97 2.07 -0.94 6.47
C MET A 97 1.07 -1.76 7.28
N LEU A 98 0.40 -2.69 6.64
CA LEU A 98 -0.46 -3.67 7.28
C LEU A 98 0.34 -4.97 7.46
N ILE A 99 0.53 -5.39 8.70
CA ILE A 99 1.30 -6.56 9.08
C ILE A 99 0.36 -7.58 9.73
N ARG A 100 0.39 -8.82 9.26
CA ARG A 100 -0.06 -9.99 10.00
C ARG A 100 1.16 -10.66 10.62
N LYS A 101 1.15 -10.83 11.93
CA LYS A 101 2.18 -11.58 12.68
C LYS A 101 1.98 -13.09 12.54
N SER A 102 3.00 -13.84 12.88
CA SER A 102 2.95 -15.31 12.90
C SER A 102 1.86 -15.86 13.83
N ASP A 103 1.53 -15.17 14.93
CA ASP A 103 0.47 -15.53 15.87
C ASP A 103 -0.95 -15.11 15.40
N GLY A 104 -1.07 -14.51 14.22
CA GLY A 104 -2.34 -14.06 13.64
C GLY A 104 -2.78 -12.66 14.03
N GLU A 105 -2.05 -11.94 14.91
CA GLU A 105 -2.35 -10.54 15.22
C GLU A 105 -2.11 -9.65 14.00
N PHE A 106 -3.00 -8.66 13.82
CA PHE A 106 -2.87 -7.65 12.77
C PHE A 106 -2.50 -6.29 13.34
N ILE A 107 -1.50 -5.67 12.74
CA ILE A 107 -0.98 -4.36 13.10
C ILE A 107 -0.96 -3.49 11.85
N ALA A 108 -1.43 -2.26 12.00
CA ALA A 108 -1.30 -1.26 10.97
C ALA A 108 -0.35 -0.15 11.46
N ILE A 109 0.69 0.18 10.69
CA ILE A 109 1.67 1.23 10.98
C ILE A 109 1.43 2.42 10.07
N ASP A 110 1.23 3.59 10.66
CA ASP A 110 0.96 4.88 10.01
C ASP A 110 2.22 5.75 9.94
N GLY A 111 2.76 5.84 8.75
CA GLY A 111 3.78 6.81 8.39
C GLY A 111 3.26 7.88 7.42
N ARG A 112 1.98 8.27 7.51
CA ARG A 112 1.43 9.36 6.70
C ARG A 112 2.07 10.69 7.08
N GLU A 113 2.27 11.54 6.11
CA GLU A 113 2.75 12.89 6.31
C GLU A 113 1.82 13.70 7.21
N THR A 114 2.36 14.69 7.92
CA THR A 114 1.56 15.64 8.69
C THR A 114 1.70 17.04 8.12
N ALA A 115 0.64 17.85 8.25
CA ALA A 115 0.71 19.27 7.94
C ALA A 115 1.70 19.97 8.89
N PRO A 116 2.54 20.90 8.41
CA PRO A 116 3.42 21.70 9.25
C PRO A 116 2.68 22.45 10.34
N SER A 117 3.34 22.75 11.47
CA SER A 117 2.76 23.52 12.58
C SER A 117 2.25 24.90 12.16
N LYS A 118 2.87 25.51 11.17
CA LYS A 118 2.47 26.81 10.61
C LYS A 118 1.40 26.71 9.50
N ALA A 119 0.92 25.52 9.17
CA ALA A 119 -0.13 25.35 8.17
C ALA A 119 -1.47 25.87 8.69
N SER A 120 -2.23 26.54 7.85
CA SER A 120 -3.55 27.07 8.16
C SER A 120 -4.60 26.63 7.15
N ARG A 121 -5.87 26.68 7.59
CA ARG A 121 -7.04 26.25 6.81
C ARG A 121 -7.05 26.81 5.39
N ASP A 122 -6.72 28.08 5.23
CA ASP A 122 -6.87 28.84 4.00
C ASP A 122 -5.53 29.20 3.33
N MET A 123 -4.43 28.50 3.70
CA MET A 123 -3.08 28.79 3.22
C MET A 123 -2.93 28.76 1.69
N TYR A 124 -3.79 28.04 0.99
CA TYR A 124 -3.81 27.96 -0.48
C TYR A 124 -4.80 28.91 -1.15
N LEU A 125 -5.58 29.68 -0.38
CA LEU A 125 -6.50 30.64 -0.97
C LEU A 125 -5.76 31.92 -1.35
N ARG A 126 -6.10 32.47 -2.52
CA ARG A 126 -5.75 33.83 -2.94
C ARG A 126 -7.03 34.47 -3.45
N ASP A 127 -7.42 35.58 -2.88
CA ASP A 127 -8.68 36.27 -3.17
C ASP A 127 -9.91 35.32 -3.01
N GLY A 128 -9.89 34.46 -1.98
CA GLY A 128 -10.96 33.51 -1.68
C GLY A 128 -11.04 32.29 -2.60
N ILE A 129 -10.09 32.12 -3.53
CA ILE A 129 -10.06 31.04 -4.53
C ILE A 129 -8.83 30.14 -4.30
N ALA A 130 -9.04 28.83 -4.24
CA ALA A 130 -7.96 27.86 -4.09
C ALA A 130 -7.01 27.88 -5.31
N LYS A 131 -5.70 27.95 -5.02
CA LYS A 131 -4.61 27.90 -6.00
C LYS A 131 -3.90 26.55 -5.89
N SER A 132 -4.38 25.57 -6.64
CA SER A 132 -3.90 24.17 -6.57
C SER A 132 -2.42 24.01 -6.93
N GLU A 133 -1.84 24.92 -7.71
CA GLU A 133 -0.41 24.92 -7.99
C GLU A 133 0.46 25.06 -6.73
N LEU A 134 -0.03 25.75 -5.70
CA LEU A 134 0.68 25.93 -4.43
C LEU A 134 0.73 24.64 -3.60
N SER A 135 -0.27 23.76 -3.70
CA SER A 135 -0.29 22.47 -3.02
C SER A 135 0.43 21.37 -3.81
N GLN A 136 0.75 21.60 -5.10
CA GLN A 136 1.33 20.58 -5.97
C GLN A 136 2.84 20.74 -6.19
N THR A 137 3.39 21.94 -6.07
CA THR A 137 4.79 22.22 -6.45
C THR A 137 5.47 23.15 -5.46
N GLY A 138 6.69 22.81 -5.07
CA GLY A 138 7.54 23.66 -4.24
C GLY A 138 7.29 23.52 -2.73
N ALA A 139 7.74 24.50 -1.99
CA ALA A 139 7.88 24.45 -0.52
C ALA A 139 6.55 24.28 0.22
N LEU A 140 5.49 24.97 -0.22
CA LEU A 140 4.17 24.90 0.43
C LEU A 140 3.45 23.55 0.23
N ALA A 141 3.86 22.78 -0.78
CA ALA A 141 3.26 21.49 -1.09
C ALA A 141 3.70 20.37 -0.15
N ILE A 142 4.77 20.57 0.64
CA ILE A 142 5.46 19.53 1.38
C ILE A 142 4.82 19.32 2.75
N GLY A 143 4.39 18.07 3.05
CA GLY A 143 4.09 17.60 4.40
C GLY A 143 5.32 16.99 5.08
N ILE A 144 5.29 16.88 6.42
CA ILE A 144 6.38 16.29 7.20
C ILE A 144 6.48 14.80 6.86
N PRO A 145 7.63 14.30 6.37
CA PRO A 145 7.77 12.91 5.94
C PRO A 145 7.65 11.91 7.07
N GLY A 146 6.94 10.80 6.83
CA GLY A 146 6.70 9.79 7.84
C GLY A 146 7.19 8.37 7.49
N ALA A 147 7.54 8.11 6.23
CA ALA A 147 7.92 6.77 5.78
C ALA A 147 9.10 6.19 6.58
N LEU A 148 10.16 6.97 6.81
CA LEU A 148 11.35 6.51 7.53
C LEU A 148 11.03 6.12 8.99
N ALA A 149 10.19 6.90 9.69
CA ALA A 149 9.76 6.58 11.06
C ALA A 149 8.95 5.29 11.11
N ALA A 150 8.07 5.07 10.12
CA ALA A 150 7.28 3.84 10.03
C ALA A 150 8.16 2.61 9.76
N TYR A 151 9.15 2.71 8.87
CA TYR A 151 10.09 1.62 8.60
C TYR A 151 10.93 1.29 9.84
N ASN A 152 11.44 2.31 10.54
CA ASN A 152 12.18 2.14 11.78
C ASN A 152 11.31 1.48 12.87
N LEU A 153 10.06 1.91 13.03
CA LEU A 153 9.11 1.30 13.96
C LEU A 153 8.84 -0.16 13.62
N ALA A 154 8.65 -0.48 12.32
CA ALA A 154 8.39 -1.84 11.84
C ALA A 154 9.56 -2.78 12.15
N ILE A 155 10.78 -2.38 11.80
CA ILE A 155 12.00 -3.19 12.03
C ILE A 155 12.24 -3.38 13.53
N ASN A 156 12.23 -2.31 14.31
CA ASN A 156 12.54 -2.38 15.74
C ASN A 156 11.53 -3.20 16.56
N LYS A 157 10.29 -3.34 16.09
CA LYS A 157 9.24 -4.07 16.80
C LYS A 157 8.97 -5.47 16.25
N TYR A 158 9.20 -5.69 14.95
CA TYR A 158 8.71 -6.86 14.24
C TYR A 158 9.72 -7.48 13.27
N GLY A 159 10.84 -6.80 12.98
CA GLY A 159 11.92 -7.32 12.14
C GLY A 159 12.94 -8.12 12.94
N ASN A 160 13.78 -8.87 12.24
CA ASN A 160 14.90 -9.65 12.75
C ASN A 160 16.26 -9.04 12.43
N LEU A 161 16.30 -8.12 11.43
CA LEU A 161 17.55 -7.52 10.96
C LEU A 161 17.78 -6.13 11.54
N ASP A 162 19.05 -5.72 11.57
CA ASP A 162 19.42 -4.35 11.91
C ASP A 162 18.97 -3.38 10.78
N PHE A 163 18.24 -2.34 11.15
CA PHE A 163 17.78 -1.31 10.21
C PHE A 163 18.93 -0.62 9.47
N ALA A 164 20.07 -0.39 10.16
CA ALA A 164 21.26 0.18 9.53
C ALA A 164 21.82 -0.69 8.40
N LYS A 165 21.70 -2.02 8.52
CA LYS A 165 22.11 -2.96 7.47
C LYS A 165 21.27 -2.78 6.20
N LEU A 166 19.94 -2.68 6.34
CA LEU A 166 19.02 -2.47 5.22
C LEU A 166 19.25 -1.11 4.54
N LEU A 167 19.49 -0.06 5.31
CA LEU A 167 19.85 1.28 4.79
C LEU A 167 21.16 1.25 3.99
N ARG A 168 22.19 0.56 4.47
CA ARG A 168 23.47 0.42 3.74
C ARG A 168 23.29 -0.35 2.43
N GLN A 169 22.43 -1.35 2.38
CA GLN A 169 22.12 -2.08 1.15
C GLN A 169 21.44 -1.16 0.11
N ALA A 170 20.46 -0.36 0.51
CA ALA A 170 19.82 0.61 -0.38
C ALA A 170 20.82 1.71 -0.82
N ALA A 171 21.73 2.15 0.06
CA ALA A 171 22.80 3.09 -0.27
C ALA A 171 23.74 2.56 -1.35
N MET A 172 24.07 1.27 -1.33
CA MET A 172 24.90 0.64 -2.37
C MET A 172 24.21 0.74 -3.75
N ILE A 173 22.92 0.42 -3.82
CA ILE A 173 22.14 0.52 -5.06
C ILE A 173 22.10 1.97 -5.58
N ALA A 174 22.00 2.95 -4.69
CA ALA A 174 22.01 4.36 -5.06
C ALA A 174 23.36 4.83 -5.61
N ASP A 175 24.48 4.34 -5.08
CA ASP A 175 25.84 4.64 -5.58
C ASP A 175 26.18 3.90 -6.89
N GLU A 176 25.86 2.61 -6.96
CA GLU A 176 26.08 1.81 -8.17
C GLU A 176 25.22 2.33 -9.32
N GLY A 177 24.03 2.83 -8.98
CA GLY A 177 23.04 3.33 -9.91
C GLY A 177 22.32 2.21 -10.66
N PHE A 178 21.21 2.58 -11.28
CA PHE A 178 20.38 1.68 -12.08
C PHE A 178 20.11 2.26 -13.47
N LEU A 179 19.76 1.40 -14.42
CA LEU A 179 19.50 1.83 -15.80
C LEU A 179 18.09 2.38 -15.93
N LEU A 180 17.96 3.57 -16.51
CA LEU A 180 16.66 4.17 -16.82
C LEU A 180 15.96 3.39 -17.92
N ASP A 181 14.75 2.92 -17.65
CA ASP A 181 13.86 2.26 -18.60
C ASP A 181 12.77 3.21 -19.14
N ASP A 182 11.95 2.72 -20.06
CA ASP A 182 10.87 3.50 -20.67
C ASP A 182 9.85 3.99 -19.64
N SER A 183 9.54 3.19 -18.62
CA SER A 183 8.61 3.55 -17.57
C SER A 183 9.10 4.76 -16.77
N TYR A 184 10.37 4.76 -16.38
CA TYR A 184 10.99 5.88 -15.69
C TYR A 184 10.99 7.14 -16.56
N LEU A 185 11.37 6.99 -17.83
CA LEU A 185 11.44 8.11 -18.78
C LEU A 185 10.08 8.74 -19.08
N ILE A 186 9.04 7.93 -19.22
CA ILE A 186 7.66 8.43 -19.40
C ILE A 186 7.26 9.31 -18.21
N ARG A 187 7.59 8.90 -16.99
CA ARG A 187 7.32 9.68 -15.77
C ARG A 187 8.16 10.95 -15.72
N LEU A 188 9.46 10.84 -15.98
CA LEU A 188 10.37 11.97 -15.95
C LEU A 188 10.00 13.04 -16.97
N LYS A 189 9.65 12.65 -18.21
CA LYS A 189 9.21 13.58 -19.28
C LYS A 189 7.99 14.40 -18.89
N LYS A 190 7.06 13.83 -18.11
CA LYS A 190 5.85 14.55 -17.66
C LYS A 190 6.12 15.69 -16.68
N VAL A 191 7.26 15.66 -15.98
CA VAL A 191 7.57 16.60 -14.89
C VAL A 191 8.85 17.41 -15.10
N VAL A 192 9.45 17.36 -16.29
CA VAL A 192 10.70 18.09 -16.62
C VAL A 192 10.63 19.56 -16.22
N ASN A 193 9.56 20.25 -16.58
CA ASN A 193 9.41 21.68 -16.27
C ASN A 193 9.34 21.92 -14.77
N LYS A 194 8.70 21.04 -14.00
CA LYS A 194 8.68 21.10 -12.54
C LYS A 194 10.08 20.90 -11.94
N LEU A 195 10.83 19.91 -12.43
CA LEU A 195 12.19 19.63 -11.92
C LEU A 195 13.19 20.74 -12.25
N ARG A 196 13.04 21.43 -13.39
CA ARG A 196 13.87 22.59 -13.77
C ARG A 196 13.76 23.76 -12.81
N LEU A 197 12.65 23.89 -12.07
CA LEU A 197 12.46 24.97 -11.08
C LEU A 197 13.41 24.82 -9.87
N PHE A 198 13.93 23.60 -9.64
CA PHE A 198 14.72 23.28 -8.45
C PHE A 198 16.11 22.77 -8.84
N PRO A 199 17.18 23.58 -8.64
CA PRO A 199 18.52 23.24 -9.11
C PRO A 199 19.06 21.89 -8.59
N ALA A 200 18.73 21.50 -7.34
CA ALA A 200 19.16 20.22 -6.78
C ALA A 200 18.48 19.03 -7.48
N SER A 201 17.20 19.15 -7.81
CA SER A 201 16.45 18.13 -8.55
C SER A 201 16.90 18.04 -10.00
N SER A 202 17.06 19.19 -10.65
CA SER A 202 17.55 19.28 -12.05
C SER A 202 18.90 18.57 -12.20
N ARG A 203 19.86 18.84 -11.30
CA ARG A 203 21.20 18.25 -11.33
C ARG A 203 21.20 16.73 -11.23
N ILE A 204 20.24 16.11 -10.54
CA ILE A 204 20.17 14.66 -10.37
C ILE A 204 19.45 14.01 -11.55
N PHE A 205 18.30 14.56 -11.94
CA PHE A 205 17.36 13.88 -12.83
C PHE A 205 17.42 14.33 -14.29
N LEU A 206 18.11 15.45 -14.58
CA LEU A 206 18.22 16.01 -15.92
C LEU A 206 19.71 16.12 -16.35
N ASP A 207 19.93 16.15 -17.64
CA ASP A 207 21.26 16.41 -18.23
C ASP A 207 21.67 17.89 -18.12
N SER A 208 22.85 18.24 -18.62
CA SER A 208 23.38 19.61 -18.60
C SER A 208 22.53 20.61 -19.40
N ASN A 209 21.70 20.14 -20.32
CA ASN A 209 20.76 20.94 -21.11
C ASN A 209 19.38 21.06 -20.44
N GLY A 210 19.22 20.47 -19.27
CA GLY A 210 17.95 20.39 -18.54
C GLY A 210 16.94 19.45 -19.21
N SER A 211 17.38 18.47 -20.00
CA SER A 211 16.56 17.43 -20.62
C SER A 211 16.62 16.13 -19.82
N PRO A 212 15.62 15.25 -19.93
CA PRO A 212 15.67 13.92 -19.32
C PRO A 212 16.89 13.13 -19.83
N TRP A 213 17.58 12.44 -18.91
CA TRP A 213 18.60 11.48 -19.30
C TRP A 213 18.06 10.46 -20.32
N PRO A 214 18.87 9.95 -21.26
CA PRO A 214 18.40 9.01 -22.26
C PRO A 214 18.10 7.61 -21.66
N LYS A 215 17.33 6.79 -22.39
CA LYS A 215 17.12 5.38 -22.05
C LYS A 215 18.47 4.66 -21.92
N GLY A 216 18.58 3.83 -20.89
CA GLY A 216 19.83 3.11 -20.59
C GLY A 216 20.90 3.94 -19.87
N TYR A 217 20.65 5.23 -19.60
CA TYR A 217 21.52 6.00 -18.73
C TYR A 217 21.55 5.38 -17.31
N ARG A 218 22.74 5.26 -16.73
CA ARG A 218 22.90 4.76 -15.36
C ARG A 218 22.75 5.91 -14.37
N LEU A 219 21.56 6.02 -13.78
CA LEU A 219 21.28 7.05 -12.80
C LEU A 219 21.90 6.68 -11.45
N LYS A 220 22.90 7.45 -11.04
CA LYS A 220 23.53 7.39 -9.71
C LYS A 220 22.96 8.49 -8.81
N GLN A 221 22.74 8.16 -7.54
CA GLN A 221 22.17 9.08 -6.56
C GLN A 221 23.06 9.15 -5.30
N SER A 222 24.29 9.65 -5.48
CA SER A 222 25.33 9.66 -4.45
C SER A 222 24.94 10.47 -3.20
N ASP A 223 24.18 11.56 -3.37
CA ASP A 223 23.66 12.34 -2.22
C ASP A 223 22.64 11.52 -1.41
N LEU A 224 21.76 10.74 -2.08
CA LEU A 224 20.82 9.84 -1.42
C LEU A 224 21.54 8.69 -0.71
N ALA A 225 22.55 8.10 -1.36
CA ALA A 225 23.40 7.08 -0.75
C ALA A 225 24.08 7.58 0.53
N LYS A 226 24.61 8.82 0.49
CA LYS A 226 25.21 9.49 1.66
C LYS A 226 24.18 9.69 2.77
N SER A 227 22.95 10.09 2.43
CA SER A 227 21.86 10.26 3.40
C SER A 227 21.48 8.94 4.06
N TYR A 228 21.33 7.85 3.30
CA TYR A 228 21.07 6.52 3.86
C TYR A 228 22.18 6.03 4.79
N ARG A 229 23.47 6.25 4.45
CA ARG A 229 24.60 5.93 5.34
C ARG A 229 24.62 6.77 6.60
N ASN A 230 24.29 8.04 6.51
CA ASN A 230 24.20 8.91 7.69
C ASN A 230 23.09 8.43 8.63
N ILE A 231 21.93 8.06 8.11
CA ILE A 231 20.84 7.48 8.91
C ILE A 231 21.30 6.13 9.52
N ALA A 232 22.00 5.28 8.76
CA ALA A 232 22.53 4.02 9.24
C ALA A 232 23.58 4.17 10.36
N ASN A 233 24.32 5.28 10.36
CA ASN A 233 25.38 5.52 11.34
C ASN A 233 24.91 6.30 12.57
N HIS A 234 23.85 7.12 12.43
CA HIS A 234 23.40 8.06 13.47
C HIS A 234 21.91 7.88 13.81
N SER A 235 21.30 6.75 13.47
CA SER A 235 19.87 6.46 13.58
C SER A 235 18.98 7.40 12.78
N VAL A 236 17.66 7.22 12.90
CA VAL A 236 16.65 8.11 12.30
C VAL A 236 16.71 9.54 12.89
N ASP A 237 17.41 9.73 14.00
CA ASP A 237 17.62 11.06 14.59
C ASP A 237 18.40 12.00 13.66
N TRP A 238 19.29 11.47 12.81
CA TRP A 238 19.92 12.28 11.76
C TRP A 238 18.90 12.96 10.83
N PHE A 239 17.79 12.26 10.58
CA PHE A 239 16.71 12.76 9.72
C PHE A 239 15.74 13.66 10.50
N TYR A 240 15.23 13.21 11.66
CA TYR A 240 14.16 13.90 12.37
C TYR A 240 14.64 14.97 13.36
N LYS A 241 15.83 14.86 13.92
CA LYS A 241 16.36 15.80 14.92
C LYS A 241 17.65 16.49 14.50
N GLY A 242 18.30 15.96 13.47
CA GLY A 242 19.64 16.33 13.09
C GLY A 242 19.75 17.08 11.76
N PRO A 243 20.86 16.86 11.03
CA PRO A 243 21.25 17.67 9.88
C PRO A 243 20.22 17.75 8.74
N PHE A 244 19.40 16.71 8.51
CA PHE A 244 18.39 16.76 7.47
C PHE A 244 17.26 17.74 7.81
N ALA A 245 16.71 17.66 9.02
CA ALA A 245 15.64 18.55 9.47
C ALA A 245 16.09 20.02 9.45
N LEU A 246 17.30 20.32 9.97
CA LEU A 246 17.88 21.65 9.97
C LEU A 246 18.11 22.20 8.54
N LYS A 247 18.61 21.37 7.62
CA LYS A 247 18.76 21.76 6.21
C LYS A 247 17.42 22.04 5.55
N THR A 248 16.42 21.24 5.89
CA THR A 248 15.07 21.41 5.35
C THR A 248 14.45 22.72 5.85
N GLU A 249 14.52 23.03 7.13
CA GLU A 249 14.06 24.30 7.67
C GLU A 249 14.76 25.49 7.01
N HIS A 250 16.09 25.46 6.91
CA HIS A 250 16.84 26.51 6.23
C HIS A 250 16.39 26.69 4.77
N TRP A 251 16.19 25.60 4.05
CA TRP A 251 15.68 25.65 2.68
C TRP A 251 14.26 26.21 2.61
N MET A 252 13.38 25.83 3.56
CA MET A 252 11.99 26.34 3.66
C MET A 252 11.97 27.86 3.88
N VAL A 253 12.82 28.39 4.76
CA VAL A 253 12.93 29.85 4.99
C VAL A 253 13.28 30.58 3.70
N LEU A 254 14.21 30.07 2.92
CA LEU A 254 14.66 30.68 1.66
C LEU A 254 13.64 30.57 0.52
N ASN A 255 12.71 29.61 0.59
CA ASN A 255 11.77 29.30 -0.49
C ASN A 255 10.29 29.51 -0.10
N GLY A 256 10.03 30.21 1.02
CA GLY A 256 8.65 30.52 1.45
C GLY A 256 7.84 29.33 1.94
N GLY A 257 8.50 28.28 2.46
CA GLY A 257 7.86 27.13 3.04
C GLY A 257 7.48 27.31 4.51
N LEU A 258 6.77 26.35 5.07
CA LEU A 258 6.22 26.42 6.42
C LEU A 258 6.89 25.49 7.43
N ILE A 259 7.61 24.48 6.96
CA ILE A 259 8.22 23.45 7.81
C ILE A 259 9.35 24.06 8.64
N VAL A 260 9.32 23.78 9.94
CA VAL A 260 10.38 24.11 10.90
C VAL A 260 10.99 22.85 11.50
N HIS A 261 12.15 22.98 12.14
CA HIS A 261 12.87 21.85 12.76
C HIS A 261 12.00 21.08 13.76
N GLU A 262 11.21 21.81 14.55
CA GLU A 262 10.34 21.24 15.58
C GLU A 262 9.25 20.33 15.00
N ASP A 263 8.79 20.58 13.77
CA ASP A 263 7.83 19.72 13.07
C ASP A 263 8.41 18.31 12.84
N PHE A 264 9.70 18.22 12.53
CA PHE A 264 10.38 16.94 12.39
C PHE A 264 10.57 16.24 13.73
N ILE A 265 10.99 16.98 14.78
CA ILE A 265 11.20 16.41 16.13
C ILE A 265 9.92 15.81 16.68
N SER A 266 8.78 16.47 16.45
CA SER A 266 7.47 16.04 16.96
C SER A 266 6.80 14.95 16.12
N TYR A 267 7.36 14.57 14.96
CA TYR A 267 6.76 13.57 14.10
C TYR A 267 6.87 12.16 14.71
N GLU A 268 5.74 11.46 14.79
CA GLU A 268 5.65 10.08 15.24
C GLU A 268 4.86 9.19 14.27
N ALA A 269 5.42 8.04 13.89
CA ALA A 269 4.65 6.98 13.25
C ALA A 269 3.71 6.32 14.26
N LYS A 270 2.45 6.04 13.87
CA LYS A 270 1.44 5.53 14.81
C LYS A 270 1.06 4.08 14.51
N ARG A 271 0.75 3.29 15.56
CA ARG A 271 0.13 1.97 15.42
C ARG A 271 -1.38 2.09 15.58
N ARG A 272 -2.13 1.38 14.74
CA ARG A 272 -3.59 1.52 14.65
C ARG A 272 -4.29 0.15 14.52
N LYS A 273 -5.61 0.11 14.77
CA LYS A 273 -6.45 -1.08 14.54
C LYS A 273 -6.92 -1.12 13.08
N PRO A 274 -6.69 -2.21 12.34
CA PRO A 274 -7.20 -2.37 10.97
C PRO A 274 -8.74 -2.33 10.90
N VAL A 275 -9.26 -1.95 9.73
CA VAL A 275 -10.67 -2.17 9.37
C VAL A 275 -10.87 -3.64 9.09
N ARG A 276 -11.95 -4.21 9.60
CA ARG A 276 -12.34 -5.59 9.34
C ARG A 276 -13.77 -5.65 8.80
N THR A 277 -13.97 -6.42 7.77
CA THR A 277 -15.29 -6.81 7.27
C THR A 277 -15.23 -8.22 6.72
N THR A 278 -16.39 -8.78 6.42
CA THR A 278 -16.48 -10.04 5.65
C THR A 278 -16.93 -9.74 4.23
N TYR A 279 -16.59 -10.60 3.29
CA TYR A 279 -17.14 -10.60 1.94
C TYR A 279 -17.28 -12.04 1.49
N ARG A 280 -18.51 -12.48 1.22
CA ARG A 280 -18.81 -13.91 1.06
C ARG A 280 -18.30 -14.68 2.31
N ASP A 281 -17.54 -15.73 2.12
CA ASP A 281 -16.94 -16.56 3.17
C ASP A 281 -15.49 -16.13 3.54
N HIS A 282 -15.11 -14.90 3.26
CA HIS A 282 -13.76 -14.37 3.46
C HIS A 282 -13.76 -13.18 4.42
N GLU A 283 -12.71 -13.07 5.24
CA GLU A 283 -12.45 -11.88 6.04
C GLU A 283 -11.53 -10.93 5.27
N ILE A 284 -11.91 -9.66 5.22
CA ILE A 284 -11.18 -8.58 4.53
C ILE A 284 -10.58 -7.66 5.59
N ILE A 285 -9.27 -7.61 5.66
CA ILE A 285 -8.52 -6.76 6.56
C ILE A 285 -7.95 -5.61 5.75
N GLY A 286 -8.46 -4.41 5.99
CA GLY A 286 -8.06 -3.20 5.30
C GLY A 286 -7.50 -2.15 6.24
N PHE A 287 -7.07 -1.07 5.66
CA PHE A 287 -6.38 -0.03 6.36
C PHE A 287 -7.34 1.12 6.75
N PRO A 288 -7.38 1.59 8.03
CA PRO A 288 -8.34 2.57 8.50
C PRO A 288 -7.95 4.04 8.20
N PRO A 289 -8.80 5.06 8.47
CA PRO A 289 -8.44 6.49 8.30
C PRO A 289 -7.14 6.91 9.02
N PRO A 290 -6.33 7.85 8.43
CA PRO A 290 -6.62 8.77 7.33
C PRO A 290 -6.58 8.13 5.95
N SER A 291 -6.72 6.82 5.84
CA SER A 291 -7.06 6.19 4.58
C SER A 291 -8.57 6.03 4.43
N SER A 292 -9.06 6.41 3.27
CA SER A 292 -10.39 6.01 2.82
C SER A 292 -10.39 4.56 2.30
N GLY A 293 -9.19 4.01 2.01
CA GLY A 293 -9.02 2.75 1.32
C GLY A 293 -9.73 1.57 1.98
N GLY A 294 -9.35 1.22 3.19
CA GLY A 294 -9.97 0.07 3.87
C GLY A 294 -11.46 0.26 4.15
N VAL A 295 -11.89 1.50 4.48
CA VAL A 295 -13.32 1.81 4.70
C VAL A 295 -14.11 1.60 3.42
N HIS A 296 -13.63 2.13 2.27
CA HIS A 296 -14.40 2.05 1.03
C HIS A 296 -14.24 0.73 0.29
N VAL A 297 -13.13 0.03 0.41
CA VAL A 297 -13.05 -1.38 -0.01
C VAL A 297 -14.12 -2.19 0.74
N ALA A 298 -14.21 -2.05 2.07
CA ALA A 298 -15.23 -2.71 2.88
C ALA A 298 -16.65 -2.29 2.48
N GLN A 299 -16.91 -0.99 2.34
CA GLN A 299 -18.21 -0.44 1.98
C GLN A 299 -18.68 -0.93 0.60
N ILE A 300 -17.82 -0.84 -0.42
CA ILE A 300 -18.15 -1.28 -1.79
C ILE A 300 -18.42 -2.78 -1.80
N LEU A 301 -17.55 -3.61 -1.20
CA LEU A 301 -17.75 -5.05 -1.12
C LEU A 301 -19.04 -5.41 -0.37
N ASN A 302 -19.35 -4.74 0.73
CA ASN A 302 -20.59 -4.96 1.48
C ASN A 302 -21.85 -4.58 0.68
N ILE A 303 -21.79 -3.53 -0.16
CA ILE A 303 -22.87 -3.19 -1.09
C ILE A 303 -23.03 -4.30 -2.12
N LEU A 304 -21.92 -4.71 -2.72
CA LEU A 304 -21.88 -5.70 -3.80
C LEU A 304 -22.27 -7.11 -3.35
N GLU A 305 -22.14 -7.45 -2.07
CA GLU A 305 -22.58 -8.73 -1.51
C GLU A 305 -24.10 -8.96 -1.65
N ASN A 306 -24.88 -7.91 -1.90
CA ASN A 306 -26.32 -7.99 -2.16
C ASN A 306 -26.69 -8.36 -3.62
N PHE A 307 -25.68 -8.58 -4.47
CA PHE A 307 -25.84 -8.95 -5.87
C PHE A 307 -25.15 -10.28 -6.18
N ASP A 308 -25.65 -11.02 -7.14
CA ASP A 308 -25.05 -12.28 -7.62
C ASP A 308 -24.01 -11.97 -8.73
N LEU A 309 -22.82 -11.51 -8.28
CA LEU A 309 -21.73 -11.21 -9.21
C LEU A 309 -21.08 -12.46 -9.82
N PHE A 310 -21.24 -13.61 -9.17
CA PHE A 310 -20.68 -14.87 -9.66
C PHE A 310 -21.27 -15.30 -11.00
N SER A 311 -22.57 -15.04 -11.23
CA SER A 311 -23.25 -15.36 -12.48
C SER A 311 -22.95 -14.40 -13.63
N MET A 312 -22.33 -13.23 -13.37
CA MET A 312 -22.05 -12.20 -14.35
C MET A 312 -20.63 -12.35 -14.92
N ALA A 313 -20.47 -12.14 -16.24
CA ALA A 313 -19.12 -12.04 -16.80
C ALA A 313 -18.42 -10.75 -16.33
N PRO A 314 -17.12 -10.78 -15.98
CA PRO A 314 -16.37 -9.63 -15.42
C PRO A 314 -16.30 -8.41 -16.36
N ASP A 315 -16.53 -8.59 -17.64
CA ASP A 315 -16.55 -7.57 -18.70
C ASP A 315 -17.96 -7.26 -19.22
N SER A 316 -19.01 -7.86 -18.62
CA SER A 316 -20.39 -7.55 -18.97
C SER A 316 -20.79 -6.13 -18.52
N SER A 317 -21.67 -5.49 -19.29
CA SER A 317 -22.20 -4.17 -18.94
C SER A 317 -22.96 -4.16 -17.62
N GLU A 318 -23.62 -5.26 -17.28
CA GLU A 318 -24.35 -5.43 -16.01
C GLU A 318 -23.38 -5.43 -14.83
N PHE A 319 -22.30 -6.25 -14.88
CA PHE A 319 -21.27 -6.26 -13.86
C PHE A 319 -20.62 -4.88 -13.69
N VAL A 320 -20.15 -4.28 -14.78
CA VAL A 320 -19.51 -2.96 -14.77
C VAL A 320 -20.44 -1.89 -14.20
N HIS A 321 -21.73 -1.92 -14.54
CA HIS A 321 -22.73 -0.98 -14.04
C HIS A 321 -22.92 -1.10 -12.52
N ILE A 322 -23.20 -2.31 -12.02
CA ILE A 322 -23.46 -2.54 -10.58
C ILE A 322 -22.24 -2.13 -9.75
N VAL A 323 -21.03 -2.56 -10.14
CA VAL A 323 -19.81 -2.22 -9.42
C VAL A 323 -19.54 -0.70 -9.50
N THR A 324 -19.80 -0.06 -10.62
CA THR A 324 -19.68 1.40 -10.79
C THR A 324 -20.65 2.15 -9.87
N GLU A 325 -21.90 1.74 -9.77
CA GLU A 325 -22.88 2.37 -8.88
C GLU A 325 -22.49 2.22 -7.41
N ALA A 326 -21.98 1.05 -7.01
CA ALA A 326 -21.45 0.85 -5.66
C ALA A 326 -20.24 1.77 -5.37
N MET A 327 -19.32 1.94 -6.33
CA MET A 327 -18.23 2.91 -6.23
C MET A 327 -18.76 4.34 -6.06
N ARG A 328 -19.75 4.77 -6.85
CA ARG A 328 -20.32 6.11 -6.78
C ARG A 328 -20.91 6.41 -5.40
N LEU A 329 -21.64 5.46 -4.83
CA LEU A 329 -22.22 5.58 -3.49
C LEU A 329 -21.14 5.67 -2.40
N ALA A 330 -20.07 4.90 -2.50
CA ALA A 330 -18.96 4.98 -1.57
C ALA A 330 -18.16 6.28 -1.69
N PHE A 331 -17.89 6.74 -2.91
CA PHE A 331 -17.10 7.96 -3.12
C PHE A 331 -17.84 9.26 -2.75
N VAL A 332 -19.17 9.30 -2.81
CA VAL A 332 -19.93 10.45 -2.27
C VAL A 332 -19.82 10.49 -0.74
N ASP A 333 -19.88 9.34 -0.06
CA ASP A 333 -19.67 9.26 1.38
C ASP A 333 -18.23 9.63 1.77
N ARG A 334 -17.24 9.19 0.97
CA ARG A 334 -15.84 9.58 1.12
C ARG A 334 -15.66 11.08 1.15
N SER A 335 -16.31 11.77 0.23
CA SER A 335 -16.15 13.21 0.07
C SER A 335 -16.59 14.01 1.28
N TYR A 336 -17.53 13.48 2.06
CA TYR A 336 -18.14 14.15 3.20
C TYR A 336 -17.55 13.69 4.55
N TRP A 337 -17.47 12.36 4.77
CA TRP A 337 -17.18 11.78 6.08
C TRP A 337 -15.70 11.59 6.38
N LEU A 338 -14.85 11.43 5.34
CA LEU A 338 -13.49 10.98 5.55
C LEU A 338 -12.48 12.12 5.74
N GLY A 339 -11.61 11.92 6.71
CA GLY A 339 -10.47 12.77 7.06
C GLY A 339 -9.59 12.05 8.06
N ASP A 340 -8.70 12.79 8.72
CA ASP A 340 -7.88 12.26 9.80
C ASP A 340 -8.74 12.06 11.06
N ALA A 341 -8.95 10.81 11.46
CA ALA A 341 -9.81 10.46 12.59
C ALA A 341 -9.25 10.90 13.97
N ASP A 342 -8.01 11.40 14.07
CA ASP A 342 -7.54 12.09 15.27
C ASP A 342 -8.07 13.54 15.36
N PHE A 343 -8.64 14.06 14.28
CA PHE A 343 -9.15 15.43 14.15
C PHE A 343 -10.63 15.50 13.83
N VAL A 344 -11.20 14.47 13.21
CA VAL A 344 -12.61 14.44 12.81
C VAL A 344 -13.25 13.10 13.12
N SER A 345 -14.56 13.12 13.38
CA SER A 345 -15.34 11.91 13.59
C SER A 345 -15.59 11.19 12.26
N VAL A 346 -15.09 9.95 12.13
CA VAL A 346 -15.32 9.09 10.96
C VAL A 346 -16.16 7.88 11.38
N PRO A 347 -17.43 7.76 10.96
CA PRO A 347 -18.34 6.71 11.42
C PRO A 347 -17.90 5.31 10.96
N ARG A 348 -17.89 4.33 11.86
CA ARG A 348 -17.65 2.92 11.50
C ARG A 348 -18.80 2.32 10.71
N GLY A 349 -19.99 2.83 10.90
CA GLY A 349 -21.18 2.43 10.16
C GLY A 349 -21.05 2.51 8.64
N LEU A 350 -20.13 3.32 8.13
CA LEU A 350 -19.80 3.34 6.70
C LEU A 350 -19.41 1.95 6.16
N ALA A 351 -18.76 1.12 6.97
CA ALA A 351 -18.39 -0.26 6.63
C ALA A 351 -19.39 -1.31 7.13
N SER A 352 -20.55 -0.92 7.66
CA SER A 352 -21.54 -1.88 8.20
C SER A 352 -22.37 -2.55 7.10
N LYS A 353 -22.72 -3.82 7.32
CA LYS A 353 -23.61 -4.57 6.42
C LYS A 353 -25.02 -3.96 6.33
N LYS A 354 -25.51 -3.37 7.44
CA LYS A 354 -26.84 -2.74 7.49
C LYS A 354 -26.89 -1.51 6.58
N TYR A 355 -25.89 -0.64 6.70
CA TYR A 355 -25.76 0.54 5.86
C TYR A 355 -25.59 0.17 4.38
N ALA A 356 -24.76 -0.83 4.10
CA ALA A 356 -24.54 -1.34 2.74
C ALA A 356 -25.83 -1.87 2.09
N ARG A 357 -26.68 -2.60 2.84
CA ARG A 357 -28.01 -3.03 2.35
C ARG A 357 -28.92 -1.86 2.02
N MET A 358 -28.88 -0.78 2.79
CA MET A 358 -29.63 0.45 2.48
C MET A 358 -29.11 1.11 1.20
N LEU A 359 -27.78 1.17 1.02
CA LEU A 359 -27.17 1.73 -0.18
C LEU A 359 -27.43 0.86 -1.43
N ALA A 360 -27.38 -0.46 -1.31
CA ALA A 360 -27.64 -1.39 -2.41
C ALA A 360 -29.04 -1.17 -3.03
N LYS A 361 -30.06 -0.84 -2.22
CA LYS A 361 -31.41 -0.52 -2.69
C LYS A 361 -31.48 0.74 -3.58
N LYS A 362 -30.45 1.59 -3.57
CA LYS A 362 -30.38 2.79 -4.43
C LYS A 362 -29.85 2.47 -5.83
N ILE A 363 -29.26 1.29 -6.03
CA ILE A 363 -28.75 0.86 -7.33
C ILE A 363 -29.93 0.41 -8.19
N ASN A 364 -30.08 1.05 -9.34
CA ASN A 364 -31.08 0.68 -10.34
C ASN A 364 -30.40 -0.07 -11.46
N LEU A 365 -30.80 -1.31 -11.75
CA LEU A 365 -30.12 -2.19 -12.72
C LEU A 365 -30.25 -1.73 -14.18
N SER A 366 -31.21 -0.87 -14.50
CA SER A 366 -31.50 -0.44 -15.86
C SER A 366 -31.07 0.98 -16.21
N LYS A 367 -30.65 1.77 -15.24
CA LYS A 367 -30.21 3.17 -15.45
C LYS A 367 -29.30 3.66 -14.34
N VAL A 368 -28.46 4.61 -14.69
CA VAL A 368 -27.58 5.31 -13.74
C VAL A 368 -28.42 6.05 -12.68
N ALA A 369 -28.12 5.83 -11.39
CA ALA A 369 -28.81 6.47 -10.30
C ALA A 369 -28.41 7.96 -10.15
N SER A 370 -29.36 8.82 -9.70
CA SER A 370 -29.06 10.20 -9.34
C SER A 370 -28.50 10.23 -7.91
N ILE A 371 -27.19 10.46 -7.77
CA ILE A 371 -26.47 10.52 -6.48
C ILE A 371 -25.94 11.94 -6.31
N ASN A 372 -26.64 12.78 -5.55
CA ASN A 372 -26.30 14.20 -5.39
C ASN A 372 -25.61 14.48 -4.06
N VAL A 373 -25.93 13.71 -3.01
CA VAL A 373 -25.44 13.90 -1.64
C VAL A 373 -25.07 12.56 -1.02
N HIS A 374 -24.21 12.61 0.01
CA HIS A 374 -23.85 11.46 0.84
C HIS A 374 -25.08 10.91 1.59
N SER A 375 -24.93 9.71 2.11
CA SER A 375 -25.90 9.11 3.03
C SER A 375 -25.40 9.22 4.48
N ILE A 376 -26.26 8.92 5.44
CA ILE A 376 -25.94 9.00 6.86
C ILE A 376 -26.00 7.58 7.43
N PRO A 377 -24.88 7.01 7.93
CA PRO A 377 -24.91 5.77 8.68
C PRO A 377 -25.57 5.98 10.06
N GLU A 378 -26.22 4.95 10.61
CA GLU A 378 -26.99 5.06 11.86
C GLU A 378 -26.15 5.41 13.08
N ASP A 379 -24.85 5.12 13.06
CA ASP A 379 -23.88 5.36 14.13
C ASP A 379 -22.95 6.54 13.83
N ALA A 380 -23.39 7.49 12.99
CA ALA A 380 -22.57 8.60 12.53
C ALA A 380 -21.90 9.38 13.68
N ASP A 381 -22.51 9.39 14.87
CA ASP A 381 -22.06 10.16 16.02
C ASP A 381 -21.40 9.32 17.13
N SER A 382 -21.37 7.98 17.04
CA SER A 382 -21.07 7.13 18.20
C SER A 382 -19.94 6.11 18.05
N ASP A 383 -19.59 5.65 16.84
CA ASP A 383 -18.53 4.65 16.63
C ASP A 383 -17.59 5.07 15.48
N LEU A 384 -16.30 5.31 15.79
CA LEU A 384 -15.36 6.02 14.94
C LEU A 384 -14.12 5.18 14.58
N PHE A 385 -13.55 5.41 13.40
CA PHE A 385 -12.35 4.74 12.90
C PHE A 385 -11.03 5.30 13.41
N GLY A 386 -9.97 4.49 13.34
CA GLY A 386 -8.55 4.86 13.38
C GLY A 386 -7.88 4.70 11.99
N LYS A 387 -6.67 5.11 11.72
CA LYS A 387 -6.00 5.67 10.52
C LYS A 387 -5.15 4.73 9.65
N HIS A 388 -4.87 5.02 8.26
CA HIS A 388 -3.67 4.61 7.45
C HIS A 388 -3.68 4.24 5.96
N THR A 389 -2.47 4.08 5.19
CA THR A 389 -2.22 3.29 3.94
C THR A 389 -0.79 3.17 3.40
N THR A 390 -0.47 2.28 2.40
CA THR A 390 0.52 2.17 1.25
C THR A 390 0.92 0.76 0.78
N HIS A 391 1.37 0.37 -0.57
CA HIS A 391 1.39 -1.06 -1.02
C HIS A 391 2.58 -1.63 -1.82
N PHE A 392 3.26 -2.61 -1.28
CA PHE A 392 3.98 -3.79 -1.80
C PHE A 392 3.75 -4.93 -0.81
N SER A 393 4.00 -6.19 -1.19
CA SER A 393 3.71 -7.33 -0.33
C SER A 393 4.87 -8.30 -0.22
N THR A 394 5.05 -8.80 1.00
CA THR A 394 5.97 -9.90 1.34
C THR A 394 5.28 -10.88 2.26
N ALA A 395 5.67 -12.16 2.20
CA ALA A 395 5.19 -13.18 3.11
C ALA A 395 6.24 -14.26 3.34
N ASP A 396 6.15 -14.94 4.48
CA ASP A 396 6.98 -16.10 4.81
C ASP A 396 6.15 -17.28 5.32
N SER A 397 6.75 -18.46 5.31
CA SER A 397 6.13 -19.69 5.80
C SER A 397 5.92 -19.71 7.31
N ASP A 398 6.53 -18.78 8.06
CA ASP A 398 6.32 -18.64 9.50
C ASP A 398 4.99 -17.89 9.80
N GLY A 399 4.28 -17.44 8.75
CA GLY A 399 2.96 -16.81 8.83
C GLY A 399 2.97 -15.29 8.94
N TRP A 400 4.12 -14.65 8.74
CA TRP A 400 4.18 -13.19 8.59
C TRP A 400 3.77 -12.78 7.19
N TRP A 401 2.85 -11.82 7.10
CA TRP A 401 2.42 -11.20 5.86
C TRP A 401 2.46 -9.69 5.99
N VAL A 402 3.01 -9.03 5.00
CA VAL A 402 3.07 -7.57 4.95
C VAL A 402 2.47 -7.07 3.64
N ALA A 403 1.54 -6.16 3.77
CA ALA A 403 1.01 -5.36 2.68
C ALA A 403 1.38 -3.90 2.96
N CYS A 404 2.20 -3.29 2.11
CA CYS A 404 2.68 -1.94 2.33
C CYS A 404 2.64 -1.13 1.04
N THR A 405 2.20 0.13 1.08
CA THR A 405 2.26 1.06 -0.04
C THR A 405 3.00 2.36 0.38
N ALA A 406 4.06 2.83 -0.31
CA ALA A 406 4.82 4.07 -0.07
C ALA A 406 4.54 5.14 -1.13
N THR A 407 4.54 6.40 -0.75
CA THR A 407 4.18 7.50 -1.64
C THR A 407 5.02 8.75 -1.39
N ILE A 408 5.09 9.59 -2.38
CA ILE A 408 5.38 11.02 -2.30
C ILE A 408 4.26 11.83 -2.96
N ASN A 409 3.06 11.25 -3.05
CA ASN A 409 1.82 11.68 -3.68
C ASN A 409 1.88 11.65 -5.23
N THR A 410 2.34 12.69 -5.89
CA THR A 410 2.42 12.74 -7.36
C THR A 410 3.83 12.40 -7.87
N THR A 411 3.95 12.22 -9.19
CA THR A 411 5.26 11.94 -9.81
C THR A 411 6.31 12.98 -9.43
N PHE A 412 7.38 12.56 -8.77
CA PHE A 412 8.43 13.39 -8.14
C PHE A 412 7.90 14.37 -7.08
N GLY A 413 6.76 14.07 -6.44
CA GLY A 413 6.21 14.85 -5.34
C GLY A 413 6.10 16.35 -5.65
N SER A 414 6.62 17.17 -4.75
CA SER A 414 6.71 18.62 -4.90
C SER A 414 7.68 19.09 -6.00
N GLY A 415 8.47 18.18 -6.57
CA GLY A 415 9.59 18.48 -7.46
C GLY A 415 10.88 18.87 -6.72
N VAL A 416 10.84 19.01 -5.41
CA VAL A 416 11.95 19.49 -4.57
C VAL A 416 12.82 18.32 -4.11
N VAL A 417 14.12 18.47 -4.28
CA VAL A 417 15.15 17.72 -3.54
C VAL A 417 15.84 18.68 -2.60
N ILE A 418 15.91 18.36 -1.31
CA ILE A 418 16.68 19.18 -0.35
C ILE A 418 18.17 19.11 -0.72
N PRO A 419 18.83 20.26 -0.97
CA PRO A 419 20.18 20.30 -1.50
C PRO A 419 21.20 19.49 -0.70
N GLY A 420 21.98 18.65 -1.41
CA GLY A 420 23.01 17.77 -0.82
C GLY A 420 22.50 16.58 -0.03
N THR A 421 21.20 16.24 -0.14
CA THR A 421 20.61 15.07 0.51
C THR A 421 20.13 14.00 -0.45
N GLY A 422 19.82 14.35 -1.70
CA GLY A 422 19.23 13.45 -2.69
C GLY A 422 17.80 13.01 -2.38
N ILE A 423 17.18 13.49 -1.32
CA ILE A 423 15.86 13.10 -0.86
C ILE A 423 14.80 13.92 -1.59
N VAL A 424 13.96 13.26 -2.40
CA VAL A 424 12.80 13.86 -3.07
C VAL A 424 11.68 14.06 -2.05
N MET A 425 11.16 15.29 -1.96
CA MET A 425 10.11 15.65 -1.02
C MET A 425 8.72 15.47 -1.62
N ASN A 426 7.82 14.98 -0.80
CA ASN A 426 6.42 14.78 -1.14
C ASN A 426 5.70 16.08 -1.49
N ASN A 427 4.50 15.98 -2.09
CA ASN A 427 3.51 17.04 -2.18
C ASN A 427 2.16 16.60 -1.59
N GLU A 428 2.23 15.99 -0.44
CA GLU A 428 1.09 15.34 0.21
C GLU A 428 0.07 16.33 0.76
N MET A 429 0.43 17.61 0.90
CA MET A 429 -0.49 18.68 1.29
C MET A 429 -1.63 18.86 0.27
N ASP A 430 -1.45 18.43 -1.00
CA ASP A 430 -2.50 18.46 -2.04
C ASP A 430 -3.65 17.49 -1.77
N ASP A 431 -3.43 16.47 -0.92
CA ASP A 431 -4.48 15.53 -0.54
C ASP A 431 -5.48 16.09 0.48
N PHE A 432 -5.19 17.26 1.08
CA PHE A 432 -6.19 18.00 1.83
C PHE A 432 -7.23 18.67 0.92
N SER A 433 -8.38 19.01 1.49
CA SER A 433 -9.37 19.87 0.86
C SER A 433 -8.93 21.31 1.02
N ALA A 434 -8.25 21.86 0.01
CA ALA A 434 -7.82 23.27 0.01
C ALA A 434 -9.02 24.23 0.10
N GLN A 435 -10.15 23.83 -0.50
CA GLN A 435 -11.44 24.50 -0.39
C GLN A 435 -12.54 23.45 -0.56
N PRO A 436 -13.57 23.36 0.31
CA PRO A 436 -14.67 22.42 0.15
C PRO A 436 -15.33 22.53 -1.22
N GLY A 437 -15.54 21.38 -1.87
CA GLY A 437 -16.13 21.33 -3.20
C GLY A 437 -15.17 21.56 -4.38
N VAL A 438 -13.93 21.99 -4.12
CA VAL A 438 -12.88 22.13 -5.14
C VAL A 438 -12.07 20.82 -5.23
N PRO A 439 -11.84 20.29 -6.45
CA PRO A 439 -11.07 19.06 -6.62
C PRO A 439 -9.56 19.30 -6.41
N ASN A 440 -8.87 18.28 -5.85
CA ASN A 440 -7.40 18.22 -5.81
C ASN A 440 -6.83 17.73 -7.17
N VAL A 441 -5.52 17.47 -7.24
CA VAL A 441 -4.82 16.99 -8.46
C VAL A 441 -5.43 15.69 -9.03
N PHE A 442 -6.03 14.85 -8.19
CA PHE A 442 -6.70 13.60 -8.60
C PHE A 442 -8.18 13.81 -8.99
N GLY A 443 -8.68 15.03 -8.96
CA GLY A 443 -10.10 15.32 -9.18
C GLY A 443 -11.00 14.94 -8.01
N LEU A 444 -10.44 14.57 -6.85
CA LEU A 444 -11.20 14.26 -5.65
C LEU A 444 -11.74 15.53 -5.01
N VAL A 445 -13.05 15.54 -4.80
CA VAL A 445 -13.72 16.59 -4.04
C VAL A 445 -13.78 16.16 -2.57
N GLY A 446 -13.43 17.07 -1.67
CA GLY A 446 -13.53 16.85 -0.23
C GLY A 446 -14.37 17.92 0.46
N ALA A 447 -14.75 17.64 1.70
CA ALA A 447 -15.46 18.55 2.59
C ALA A 447 -14.55 19.03 3.74
N GLU A 448 -15.14 19.68 4.73
CA GLU A 448 -14.44 20.24 5.90
C GLU A 448 -13.72 19.16 6.73
N ALA A 449 -14.24 17.91 6.72
CA ALA A 449 -13.60 16.78 7.39
C ALA A 449 -12.13 16.59 6.97
N ASN A 450 -11.77 16.92 5.73
CA ASN A 450 -10.40 16.85 5.23
C ASN A 450 -9.76 18.23 5.02
N ALA A 451 -10.24 19.28 5.68
CA ALA A 451 -9.59 20.60 5.65
C ALA A 451 -8.24 20.58 6.37
N ILE A 452 -7.36 21.50 5.99
CA ILE A 452 -6.01 21.64 6.56
C ILE A 452 -6.10 22.09 8.02
N VAL A 453 -5.39 21.38 8.90
CA VAL A 453 -5.14 21.75 10.29
C VAL A 453 -3.70 21.40 10.61
N SER A 454 -3.00 22.22 11.37
CA SER A 454 -1.65 21.95 11.87
C SER A 454 -1.54 20.56 12.51
N GLY A 455 -0.52 19.79 12.16
CA GLY A 455 -0.28 18.43 12.66
C GLY A 455 -1.24 17.35 12.12
N LYS A 456 -2.29 17.71 11.39
CA LYS A 456 -3.25 16.80 10.77
C LYS A 456 -2.63 16.07 9.58
N ARG A 457 -3.09 14.84 9.34
CA ARG A 457 -2.70 14.01 8.20
C ARG A 457 -3.71 14.15 7.07
N PRO A 458 -3.29 14.36 5.82
CA PRO A 458 -4.22 14.43 4.69
C PRO A 458 -4.85 13.07 4.38
N LEU A 459 -6.10 13.08 3.93
CA LEU A 459 -6.84 11.87 3.57
C LEU A 459 -6.20 11.17 2.36
N SER A 460 -5.98 9.87 2.48
CA SER A 460 -5.43 9.03 1.42
C SER A 460 -6.47 8.08 0.80
N SER A 461 -6.16 7.55 -0.41
CA SER A 461 -6.94 6.50 -1.06
C SER A 461 -6.19 5.16 -1.17
N MET A 462 -4.97 5.10 -0.65
CA MET A 462 -4.16 3.89 -0.70
C MET A 462 -4.79 2.77 0.15
N SER A 463 -4.83 1.51 -0.33
CA SER A 463 -5.69 0.44 0.19
C SER A 463 -4.96 -0.90 0.33
N PRO A 464 -3.90 -1.01 1.17
CA PRO A 464 -3.32 -2.33 1.43
C PRO A 464 -4.37 -3.19 2.13
N THR A 465 -4.54 -4.37 1.60
CA THR A 465 -5.56 -5.30 2.05
C THR A 465 -4.97 -6.70 2.16
N ILE A 466 -5.30 -7.41 3.23
CA ILE A 466 -5.03 -8.84 3.42
C ILE A 466 -6.37 -9.56 3.51
N VAL A 467 -6.54 -10.62 2.74
CA VAL A 467 -7.75 -11.43 2.69
C VAL A 467 -7.50 -12.78 3.32
N LEU A 468 -8.40 -13.18 4.22
CA LEU A 468 -8.34 -14.45 4.93
C LEU A 468 -9.54 -15.33 4.54
N LYS A 469 -9.30 -16.63 4.59
CA LYS A 469 -10.35 -17.63 4.63
C LYS A 469 -10.07 -18.56 5.82
N ASP A 470 -11.08 -18.77 6.68
CA ASP A 470 -10.95 -19.58 7.89
C ASP A 470 -9.74 -19.19 8.78
N GLY A 471 -9.47 -17.88 8.88
CA GLY A 471 -8.35 -17.32 9.65
C GLY A 471 -6.97 -17.41 8.99
N VAL A 472 -6.87 -18.05 7.81
CA VAL A 472 -5.62 -18.21 7.06
C VAL A 472 -5.53 -17.16 5.95
N PRO A 473 -4.41 -16.45 5.81
CA PRO A 473 -4.22 -15.52 4.69
C PRO A 473 -4.21 -16.27 3.36
N ILE A 474 -5.03 -15.81 2.43
CA ILE A 474 -5.09 -16.39 1.08
C ILE A 474 -4.50 -15.47 0.02
N PHE A 475 -4.58 -14.15 0.21
CA PHE A 475 -3.84 -13.18 -0.61
C PHE A 475 -3.79 -11.79 0.03
N THR A 476 -2.82 -11.00 -0.44
CA THR A 476 -2.76 -9.54 -0.25
C THR A 476 -3.04 -8.85 -1.57
N ILE A 477 -3.54 -7.64 -1.51
CA ILE A 477 -3.74 -6.78 -2.69
C ILE A 477 -3.54 -5.31 -2.32
N GLY A 478 -2.97 -4.58 -3.24
CA GLY A 478 -2.93 -3.13 -3.24
C GLY A 478 -2.37 -2.58 -4.53
N ALA A 479 -2.38 -1.27 -4.68
CA ALA A 479 -2.10 -0.65 -5.97
C ALA A 479 -1.52 0.77 -5.83
N ALA A 480 -1.04 1.30 -6.94
CA ALA A 480 -0.75 2.71 -7.19
C ALA A 480 -1.80 3.32 -8.12
N GLY A 481 -2.07 4.64 -8.00
CA GLY A 481 -2.97 5.34 -8.94
C GLY A 481 -3.98 6.29 -8.29
N GLY A 482 -3.67 6.89 -7.13
CA GLY A 482 -4.58 7.80 -6.43
C GLY A 482 -5.92 7.14 -6.08
N PRO A 483 -7.08 7.76 -6.36
CA PRO A 483 -8.39 7.18 -6.03
C PRO A 483 -8.69 5.85 -6.69
N THR A 484 -8.05 5.55 -7.83
CA THR A 484 -8.24 4.27 -8.53
C THR A 484 -7.67 3.07 -7.76
N ILE A 485 -6.86 3.29 -6.71
CA ILE A 485 -6.34 2.24 -5.84
C ILE A 485 -7.49 1.44 -5.22
N ILE A 486 -8.53 2.15 -4.75
CA ILE A 486 -9.72 1.53 -4.13
C ILE A 486 -10.41 0.59 -5.13
N SER A 487 -10.68 1.07 -6.35
CA SER A 487 -11.34 0.25 -7.37
C SER A 487 -10.48 -0.93 -7.83
N GLN A 488 -9.16 -0.76 -7.93
CA GLN A 488 -8.24 -1.85 -8.26
C GLN A 488 -8.28 -2.96 -7.20
N ALA A 489 -8.26 -2.60 -5.91
CA ALA A 489 -8.36 -3.56 -4.81
C ALA A 489 -9.71 -4.30 -4.85
N VAL A 490 -10.82 -3.56 -4.98
CA VAL A 490 -12.18 -4.14 -5.08
C VAL A 490 -12.30 -5.09 -6.26
N LEU A 491 -11.90 -4.68 -7.47
CA LEU A 491 -11.98 -5.51 -8.67
C LEU A 491 -11.12 -6.78 -8.55
N ALA A 492 -9.92 -6.68 -8.00
CA ALA A 492 -9.07 -7.85 -7.78
C ALA A 492 -9.71 -8.82 -6.76
N ILE A 493 -10.28 -8.32 -5.66
CA ILE A 493 -10.95 -9.13 -4.66
C ILE A 493 -12.15 -9.87 -5.27
N ILE A 494 -13.01 -9.19 -6.03
CA ILE A 494 -14.16 -9.80 -6.71
C ILE A 494 -13.69 -10.87 -7.69
N ASN A 495 -12.71 -10.54 -8.54
CA ASN A 495 -12.19 -11.47 -9.54
C ASN A 495 -11.60 -12.75 -8.91
N ILE A 496 -10.92 -12.62 -7.76
CA ILE A 496 -10.38 -13.79 -7.04
C ILE A 496 -11.48 -14.54 -6.30
N ILE A 497 -12.39 -13.85 -5.60
CA ILE A 497 -13.39 -14.50 -4.74
C ILE A 497 -14.60 -14.97 -5.52
N ASP A 498 -15.29 -14.09 -6.28
CA ASP A 498 -16.50 -14.47 -7.02
C ASP A 498 -16.16 -15.25 -8.29
N HIS A 499 -15.22 -14.74 -9.11
CA HIS A 499 -14.88 -15.37 -10.40
C HIS A 499 -13.78 -16.46 -10.30
N LYS A 500 -13.28 -16.78 -9.08
CA LYS A 500 -12.28 -17.84 -8.83
C LYS A 500 -11.01 -17.73 -9.67
N MET A 501 -10.62 -16.49 -10.02
CA MET A 501 -9.43 -16.25 -10.84
C MET A 501 -8.15 -16.37 -10.02
N LYS A 502 -7.08 -16.87 -10.64
CA LYS A 502 -5.72 -16.75 -10.10
C LYS A 502 -5.29 -15.27 -10.07
N PRO A 503 -4.40 -14.85 -9.14
CA PRO A 503 -3.97 -13.46 -9.04
C PRO A 503 -3.55 -12.82 -10.36
N SER A 504 -2.76 -13.51 -11.20
CA SER A 504 -2.33 -13.01 -12.50
C SER A 504 -3.49 -12.69 -13.45
N LYS A 505 -4.49 -13.59 -13.51
CA LYS A 505 -5.68 -13.41 -14.33
C LYS A 505 -6.56 -12.28 -13.80
N ALA A 506 -6.71 -12.19 -12.47
CA ALA A 506 -7.48 -11.15 -11.81
C ALA A 506 -6.89 -9.74 -12.06
N LEU A 507 -5.55 -9.60 -12.03
CA LEU A 507 -4.89 -8.33 -12.30
C LEU A 507 -4.87 -7.96 -13.79
N ASP A 508 -4.97 -8.94 -14.69
CA ASP A 508 -5.02 -8.69 -16.14
C ASP A 508 -6.42 -8.26 -16.63
N GLN A 509 -7.49 -8.48 -15.87
CA GLN A 509 -8.84 -8.06 -16.28
C GLN A 509 -8.93 -6.57 -16.61
N ALA A 510 -9.86 -6.19 -17.49
CA ALA A 510 -10.16 -4.80 -17.77
C ALA A 510 -10.59 -4.08 -16.49
N ARG A 511 -10.09 -2.87 -16.32
CA ARG A 511 -10.40 -2.06 -15.14
C ARG A 511 -11.30 -0.89 -15.49
N PHE A 512 -12.07 -0.49 -14.49
CA PHE A 512 -12.90 0.70 -14.55
C PHE A 512 -12.94 1.38 -13.19
N HIS A 513 -13.28 2.69 -13.20
CA HIS A 513 -13.29 3.51 -11.99
C HIS A 513 -14.30 4.63 -12.11
N HIS A 514 -15.00 4.90 -11.02
CA HIS A 514 -15.85 6.07 -10.88
C HIS A 514 -15.72 6.62 -9.45
N GLN A 515 -15.41 7.91 -9.32
CA GLN A 515 -15.19 8.57 -8.02
C GLN A 515 -16.27 9.62 -7.68
N TRP A 516 -17.52 9.42 -8.14
CA TRP A 516 -18.66 10.31 -8.01
C TRP A 516 -18.47 11.65 -8.76
N LYS A 517 -17.48 12.45 -8.44
CA LYS A 517 -17.07 13.67 -9.14
C LYS A 517 -15.61 13.58 -9.56
N PRO A 518 -15.27 13.95 -10.80
CA PRO A 518 -16.22 14.27 -11.90
C PRO A 518 -17.13 13.08 -12.20
N ASN A 519 -18.39 13.33 -12.60
CA ASN A 519 -19.35 12.27 -12.97
C ASN A 519 -18.94 11.63 -14.30
N GLN A 520 -17.95 10.76 -14.26
CA GLN A 520 -17.32 10.13 -15.42
C GLN A 520 -16.83 8.73 -15.08
N LEU A 521 -17.29 7.73 -15.82
CA LEU A 521 -16.81 6.36 -15.76
C LEU A 521 -15.51 6.23 -16.57
N LEU A 522 -14.38 6.10 -15.91
CA LEU A 522 -13.12 5.73 -16.55
C LEU A 522 -13.17 4.23 -16.86
N LEU A 523 -12.92 3.85 -18.10
CA LEU A 523 -13.05 2.47 -18.57
C LEU A 523 -11.90 2.12 -19.49
N GLU A 524 -11.20 1.01 -19.20
CA GLU A 524 -10.15 0.51 -20.10
C GLU A 524 -10.79 -0.01 -21.41
N LYS A 525 -10.19 0.33 -22.54
CA LYS A 525 -10.66 -0.07 -23.89
C LYS A 525 -10.81 -1.59 -24.06
N LYS A 526 -10.08 -2.37 -23.25
CA LYS A 526 -10.09 -3.85 -23.26
C LYS A 526 -11.46 -4.46 -22.96
N VAL A 527 -12.41 -3.70 -22.39
CA VAL A 527 -13.75 -4.19 -22.01
C VAL A 527 -14.63 -4.56 -23.22
N GLY A 528 -14.34 -4.01 -24.40
CA GLY A 528 -15.09 -4.27 -25.65
C GLY A 528 -16.21 -3.25 -25.95
N GLN A 529 -16.51 -3.09 -27.25
CA GLN A 529 -17.42 -2.04 -27.74
C GLN A 529 -18.86 -2.27 -27.30
N GLU A 530 -19.34 -3.50 -27.30
CA GLU A 530 -20.72 -3.84 -26.93
C GLU A 530 -21.04 -3.43 -25.47
N CYS A 531 -20.10 -3.69 -24.56
CA CYS A 531 -20.22 -3.24 -23.17
C CYS A 531 -20.25 -1.71 -23.07
N ILE A 532 -19.37 -1.02 -23.81
CA ILE A 532 -19.32 0.45 -23.86
C ILE A 532 -20.66 1.04 -24.31
N ASP A 533 -21.21 0.54 -25.41
CA ASP A 533 -22.47 1.02 -25.97
C ASP A 533 -23.65 0.80 -25.03
N SER A 534 -23.68 -0.36 -24.37
CA SER A 534 -24.67 -0.69 -23.34
C SER A 534 -24.60 0.24 -22.14
N LEU A 535 -23.38 0.54 -21.63
CA LEU A 535 -23.16 1.46 -20.52
C LEU A 535 -23.60 2.90 -20.86
N VAL A 536 -23.30 3.36 -22.07
CA VAL A 536 -23.75 4.67 -22.56
C VAL A 536 -25.26 4.73 -22.64
N LYS A 537 -25.91 3.67 -23.16
CA LYS A 537 -27.36 3.58 -23.30
C LYS A 537 -28.10 3.68 -21.95
N ILE A 538 -27.56 3.13 -20.89
CA ILE A 538 -28.15 3.22 -19.53
C ILE A 538 -27.76 4.52 -18.78
N GLY A 539 -26.95 5.39 -19.40
CA GLY A 539 -26.69 6.76 -18.96
C GLY A 539 -25.32 7.02 -18.34
N HIS A 540 -24.34 6.08 -18.41
CA HIS A 540 -22.97 6.37 -17.98
C HIS A 540 -22.26 7.33 -18.93
N LYS A 541 -21.54 8.31 -18.36
CA LYS A 541 -20.61 9.17 -19.11
C LYS A 541 -19.26 8.47 -19.19
N VAL A 542 -19.06 7.65 -20.21
CA VAL A 542 -17.85 6.84 -20.36
C VAL A 542 -16.69 7.67 -20.90
N LYS A 543 -15.51 7.52 -20.28
CA LYS A 543 -14.22 7.99 -20.79
C LYS A 543 -13.28 6.81 -20.95
N LEU A 544 -12.93 6.51 -22.18
CA LEU A 544 -11.99 5.44 -22.50
C LEU A 544 -10.56 5.86 -22.18
N ILE A 545 -9.83 4.94 -21.58
CA ILE A 545 -8.42 5.10 -21.24
C ILE A 545 -7.65 3.82 -21.57
N ASP A 546 -6.33 3.92 -21.69
CA ASP A 546 -5.48 2.78 -22.05
C ASP A 546 -5.21 1.87 -20.85
N SER A 547 -5.02 2.44 -19.65
CA SER A 547 -4.76 1.66 -18.43
C SER A 547 -5.11 2.41 -17.15
N ILE A 548 -5.50 1.67 -16.10
CA ILE A 548 -5.77 2.18 -14.76
C ILE A 548 -4.75 1.58 -13.77
N GLY A 549 -3.89 2.44 -13.23
CA GLY A 549 -3.01 2.14 -12.11
C GLY A 549 -2.03 0.99 -12.34
N ALA A 550 -1.52 0.45 -11.23
CA ALA A 550 -0.69 -0.76 -11.19
C ALA A 550 -0.87 -1.44 -9.84
N ALA A 551 -1.35 -2.68 -9.84
CA ALA A 551 -1.64 -3.47 -8.63
C ALA A 551 -0.59 -4.56 -8.41
N GLN A 552 -0.42 -4.98 -7.15
CA GLN A 552 0.44 -6.10 -6.77
C GLN A 552 -0.38 -7.07 -5.92
N ALA A 553 -0.35 -8.35 -6.24
CA ALA A 553 -1.01 -9.38 -5.46
C ALA A 553 -0.05 -10.53 -5.11
N LEU A 554 -0.05 -10.92 -3.85
CA LEU A 554 0.68 -12.06 -3.32
C LEU A 554 -0.31 -12.95 -2.57
N GLY A 555 -0.30 -14.24 -2.83
CA GLY A 555 -1.23 -15.19 -2.20
C GLY A 555 -0.64 -16.56 -1.99
N GLN A 556 -1.48 -17.48 -1.51
CA GLN A 556 -1.19 -18.91 -1.44
C GLN A 556 -2.26 -19.71 -2.19
N ASN A 557 -1.84 -20.82 -2.79
CA ASN A 557 -2.76 -21.77 -3.38
C ASN A 557 -3.27 -22.77 -2.32
N ASN A 558 -4.14 -23.68 -2.72
CA ASN A 558 -4.77 -24.66 -1.83
C ASN A 558 -3.79 -25.64 -1.13
N ILE A 559 -2.55 -25.73 -1.59
CA ILE A 559 -1.49 -26.56 -0.98
C ILE A 559 -0.47 -25.71 -0.20
N GLY A 560 -0.77 -24.43 0.04
CA GLY A 560 0.08 -23.54 0.82
C GLY A 560 1.27 -22.93 0.06
N ALA A 561 1.47 -23.26 -1.22
CA ALA A 561 2.54 -22.65 -2.01
C ALA A 561 2.22 -21.20 -2.38
N PHE A 562 3.20 -20.31 -2.27
CA PHE A 562 3.04 -18.91 -2.65
C PHE A 562 2.80 -18.75 -4.15
N VAL A 563 1.83 -17.93 -4.47
CA VAL A 563 1.46 -17.51 -5.83
C VAL A 563 1.31 -16.00 -5.85
N GLY A 564 1.58 -15.35 -6.95
CA GLY A 564 1.42 -13.91 -7.01
C GLY A 564 1.53 -13.37 -8.41
N SER A 565 1.31 -12.08 -8.53
CA SER A 565 1.50 -11.35 -9.78
C SER A 565 1.81 -9.89 -9.51
N ALA A 566 2.81 -9.39 -10.19
CA ALA A 566 2.91 -7.97 -10.47
C ALA A 566 1.96 -7.62 -11.63
N ASP A 567 1.46 -6.40 -11.63
CA ASP A 567 0.56 -5.89 -12.67
C ASP A 567 1.22 -5.95 -14.06
N PRO A 568 0.55 -6.52 -15.08
CA PRO A 568 1.07 -6.51 -16.46
C PRO A 568 1.18 -5.10 -17.07
N ARG A 569 0.51 -4.09 -16.47
CA ARG A 569 0.61 -2.68 -16.85
C ARG A 569 1.88 -1.98 -16.33
N GLY A 570 2.64 -2.67 -15.49
CA GLY A 570 3.85 -2.17 -14.83
C GLY A 570 5.09 -3.01 -15.15
N ARG A 571 6.17 -2.76 -14.40
CA ARG A 571 7.47 -3.46 -14.51
C ARG A 571 7.80 -4.31 -13.28
N GLY A 572 6.81 -4.53 -12.44
CA GLY A 572 6.96 -5.28 -11.20
C GLY A 572 7.30 -6.75 -11.41
N VAL A 573 7.79 -7.39 -10.35
CA VAL A 573 8.14 -8.81 -10.32
C VAL A 573 7.59 -9.46 -9.06
N PHE A 574 7.00 -10.64 -9.24
CA PHE A 574 6.72 -11.59 -8.18
C PHE A 574 7.81 -12.66 -8.17
N SER A 575 8.30 -13.03 -7.00
CA SER A 575 9.26 -14.12 -6.83
C SER A 575 8.98 -14.90 -5.55
N VAL A 576 9.23 -16.20 -5.62
CA VAL A 576 9.30 -17.11 -4.47
C VAL A 576 10.77 -17.47 -4.27
N PHE A 577 11.19 -17.58 -3.03
CA PHE A 577 12.56 -17.88 -2.63
C PHE A 577 12.54 -19.07 -1.65
N ASP A 578 13.55 -19.93 -1.77
CA ASP A 578 13.79 -21.09 -0.90
C ASP A 578 14.95 -20.78 0.06
#